data_3a179860fd1b1d61e2bbb2c0e788e7b6
#
_entry.id   3a179860fd1b1d61e2bbb2c0e788e7b6
#
_cell.length_a   1.000
_cell.length_b   1.000
_cell.length_c   1.000
_cell.angle_alpha   90.00
_cell.angle_beta   90.00
_cell.angle_gamma   90.00
#
_symmetry.space_group_name_H-M   'P 1'
#
loop_
_entity.id
_entity.type
_entity.pdbx_description
1 polymer ?
#
loop_
_entity_poly.entity_id
_entity_poly.type
_entity_poly.pdbx_seq_one_letter_code
_entity_poly.pdbx_strand_id
1 'polypeptide(L)' 'EVLSPRQKEIIYYRFVEGLSYEEICQIMDMNYQSTQNLIQRSLKKLRTTFSQAEMQFVLLLLISM' A
#
# COMPACT_ATOMS: atom_id res chain seq x y z
N GLU A 1 6.36 7.78 -12.34
CA GLU A 1 6.18 6.93 -11.18
C GLU A 1 4.83 6.24 -11.21
N VAL A 2 4.81 4.98 -10.82
CA VAL A 2 3.58 4.20 -10.78
C VAL A 2 2.68 4.68 -9.65
N LEU A 3 3.24 4.91 -8.48
CA LEU A 3 2.50 5.34 -7.30
C LEU A 3 2.85 6.78 -6.94
N SER A 4 1.84 7.54 -6.50
CA SER A 4 2.07 8.86 -5.94
C SER A 4 2.79 8.72 -4.59
N PRO A 5 3.41 9.80 -4.07
CA PRO A 5 4.06 9.74 -2.75
C PRO A 5 3.12 9.26 -1.65
N ARG A 6 1.85 9.70 -1.68
CA ARG A 6 0.86 9.30 -0.67
C ARG A 6 0.53 7.81 -0.80
N GLN A 7 0.44 7.29 -2.01
CA GLN A 7 0.20 5.87 -2.24
C GLN A 7 1.38 5.01 -1.79
N LYS A 8 2.61 5.47 -2.04
CA LYS A 8 3.80 4.78 -1.55
C LYS A 8 3.82 4.71 -0.03
N GLU A 9 3.47 5.81 0.61
CA GLU A 9 3.48 5.92 2.08
C GLU A 9 2.50 4.92 2.70
N ILE A 10 1.28 4.83 2.18
CA ILE A 10 0.28 3.94 2.77
C ILE A 10 0.64 2.46 2.53
N ILE A 11 1.21 2.15 1.38
CA ILE A 11 1.68 0.78 1.09
C ILE A 11 2.82 0.42 2.04
N TYR A 12 3.74 1.34 2.28
CA TYR A 12 4.84 1.13 3.21
C TYR A 12 4.30 0.81 4.62
N TYR A 13 3.39 1.63 5.14
CA TYR A 13 2.83 1.40 6.46
C TYR A 13 2.12 0.05 6.56
N ARG A 14 1.37 -0.32 5.53
CA ARG A 14 0.58 -1.54 5.57
C ARG A 14 1.42 -2.80 5.41
N PHE A 15 2.38 -2.81 4.50
CA PHE A 15 3.11 -4.03 4.12
C PHE A 15 4.52 -4.13 4.69
N VAL A 16 5.18 -3.02 4.93
CA VAL A 16 6.53 -3.03 5.52
C VAL A 16 6.44 -2.93 7.04
N GLU A 17 5.69 -1.95 7.53
CA GLU A 17 5.53 -1.72 8.97
C GLU A 17 4.50 -2.68 9.60
N GLY A 18 3.63 -3.26 8.80
CA GLY A 18 2.61 -4.19 9.29
C GLY A 18 1.52 -3.54 10.13
N LEU A 19 1.22 -2.28 9.86
CA LEU A 19 0.24 -1.54 10.66
C LEU A 19 -1.19 -1.93 10.29
N SER A 20 -2.08 -1.85 11.26
CA SER A 20 -3.51 -2.03 11.03
C SER A 20 -4.09 -0.81 10.32
N TYR A 21 -5.29 -0.97 9.76
CA TYR A 21 -5.98 0.15 9.11
C TYR A 21 -6.24 1.28 10.11
N GLU A 22 -6.59 0.95 11.35
CA GLU A 22 -6.84 1.96 12.40
C GLU A 22 -5.57 2.75 12.70
N GLU A 23 -4.44 2.08 12.79
CA GLU A 23 -3.16 2.75 13.04
C GLU A 23 -2.80 3.67 11.89
N ILE A 24 -3.00 3.21 10.65
CA ILE A 24 -2.72 4.02 9.47
C ILE A 24 -3.63 5.25 9.43
N CYS A 25 -4.92 5.08 9.77
CA CYS A 25 -5.87 6.19 9.86
C CYS A 25 -5.34 7.30 10.76
N GLN A 26 -4.79 6.93 11.91
CA GLN A 26 -4.26 7.90 12.87
C GLN A 26 -3.01 8.59 12.34
N ILE A 27 -2.09 7.82 11.78
CA ILE A 27 -0.81 8.36 11.29
C ILE A 27 -1.03 9.32 10.13
N MET A 28 -1.92 8.96 9.19
CA MET A 28 -2.15 9.73 7.98
C MET A 28 -3.30 10.72 8.11
N ASP A 29 -3.92 10.80 9.28
CA ASP A 29 -5.06 11.68 9.55
C ASP A 29 -6.17 11.48 8.52
N MET A 30 -6.59 10.23 8.37
CA MET A 30 -7.64 9.84 7.43
C MET A 30 -8.70 9.04 8.15
N ASN A 31 -9.93 9.03 7.62
CA ASN A 31 -10.95 8.13 8.14
C ASN A 31 -10.72 6.71 7.59
N TYR A 32 -11.41 5.73 8.19
CA TYR A 32 -11.23 4.33 7.84
C TYR A 32 -11.55 4.05 6.37
N GLN A 33 -12.64 4.62 5.88
CA GLN A 33 -13.08 4.38 4.50
C GLN A 33 -12.07 4.93 3.49
N SER A 34 -11.55 6.13 3.74
CA SER A 34 -10.52 6.73 2.87
C SER A 34 -9.23 5.92 2.89
N THR A 35 -8.84 5.43 4.06
CA THR A 35 -7.67 4.58 4.21
C THR A 35 -7.81 3.31 3.39
N GLN A 36 -8.95 2.63 3.53
CA GLN A 36 -9.26 1.42 2.80
C GLN A 36 -9.22 1.66 1.30
N ASN A 37 -9.86 2.74 0.85
CA ASN A 37 -9.91 3.10 -0.57
C ASN A 37 -8.52 3.39 -1.14
N LEU A 38 -7.70 4.11 -0.38
CA LEU A 38 -6.35 4.45 -0.84
C LEU A 38 -5.49 3.20 -0.99
N ILE A 39 -5.58 2.28 -0.03
CA ILE A 39 -4.85 1.00 -0.11
C ILE A 39 -5.30 0.21 -1.34
N GLN A 40 -6.61 0.11 -1.56
CA GLN A 40 -7.16 -0.64 -2.69
C GLN A 40 -6.73 -0.04 -4.03
N ARG A 41 -6.77 1.28 -4.15
CA ARG A 41 -6.32 1.97 -5.37
C ARG A 41 -4.84 1.77 -5.64
N SER A 42 -4.04 1.83 -4.58
CA SER A 42 -2.59 1.64 -4.69
C SER A 42 -2.27 0.22 -5.17
N LEU A 43 -2.92 -0.78 -4.58
CA LEU A 43 -2.75 -2.18 -4.99
C LEU A 43 -3.22 -2.42 -6.41
N LYS A 44 -4.33 -1.80 -6.80
CA LYS A 44 -4.84 -1.92 -8.15
C LYS A 44 -3.86 -1.36 -9.17
N LYS A 45 -3.26 -0.21 -8.87
CA LYS A 45 -2.25 0.40 -9.73
C LYS A 45 -1.06 -0.52 -9.92
N LEU A 46 -0.59 -1.13 -8.84
CA LEU A 46 0.52 -2.06 -8.92
C LEU A 46 0.16 -3.28 -9.75
N ARG A 47 -1.05 -3.82 -9.58
CA ARG A 47 -1.50 -5.00 -10.33
C ARG A 47 -1.66 -4.73 -11.81
N THR A 48 -2.01 -3.51 -12.20
CA THR A 48 -2.15 -3.16 -13.62
C THR A 48 -0.80 -2.85 -14.27
N THR A 49 0.21 -2.52 -13.48
CA THR A 49 1.54 -2.19 -13.98
C THR A 49 2.44 -3.43 -14.08
N PHE A 50 2.28 -4.34 -13.13
CA PHE A 50 3.12 -5.55 -13.03
C PHE A 50 2.27 -6.80 -13.26
N SER A 51 2.88 -7.85 -13.82
CA SER A 51 2.23 -9.14 -13.93
C SER A 51 2.01 -9.72 -12.53
N GLN A 52 1.19 -10.78 -12.45
CA GLN A 52 0.90 -11.41 -11.16
C GLN A 52 2.18 -11.95 -10.51
N ALA A 53 3.07 -12.53 -11.30
CA ALA A 53 4.35 -13.04 -10.79
C ALA A 53 5.22 -11.90 -10.29
N GLU A 54 5.27 -10.79 -11.03
CA GLU A 54 6.03 -9.61 -10.63
C GLU A 54 5.45 -9.00 -9.35
N MET A 55 4.13 -9.01 -9.20
CA MET A 55 3.48 -8.50 -7.99
C MET A 55 3.86 -9.30 -6.76
N GLN A 56 3.90 -10.62 -6.87
CA GLN A 56 4.34 -11.46 -5.77
C GLN A 56 5.77 -11.14 -5.37
N PHE A 57 6.65 -10.93 -6.35
CA PHE A 57 8.04 -10.59 -6.11
C PHE A 57 8.16 -9.22 -5.41
N VAL A 58 7.40 -8.24 -5.88
CA VAL A 58 7.39 -6.90 -5.28
C VAL A 58 6.91 -6.94 -3.83
N LEU A 59 5.84 -7.68 -3.56
CA LEU A 59 5.30 -7.80 -2.22
C LEU A 59 6.28 -8.51 -1.29
N LEU A 60 6.97 -9.53 -1.77
CA LEU A 60 8.00 -10.22 -1.00
C LEU A 60 9.15 -9.29 -0.64
N LEU A 61 9.59 -8.45 -1.59
CA LEU A 61 10.64 -7.48 -1.34
C LEU A 61 10.22 -6.45 -0.29
N LEU A 62 8.97 -5.97 -0.38
CA LEU A 62 8.45 -5.01 0.58
C LEU A 62 8.36 -5.61 1.99
N ILE A 63 7.97 -6.86 2.09
CA ILE A 63 7.85 -7.55 3.38
C ILE A 63 9.22 -7.86 3.97
N SER A 64 10.22 -8.14 3.12
CA SER A 64 11.56 -8.50 3.59
C SER A 64 12.42 -7.30 3.93
N MET A 65 11.99 -6.12 3.61
CA MET A 65 12.69 -4.91 3.99
C MET A 65 12.33 -4.50 5.42
#